data_97ab0931b02c8eadcf0d2d096afcedfc
#
_entry.id   97ab0931b02c8eadcf0d2d096afcedfc
#
_cell.length_a   1.000
_cell.length_b   1.000
_cell.length_c   1.000
_cell.angle_alpha   90.00
_cell.angle_beta   90.00
_cell.angle_gamma   90.00
#
_symmetry.space_group_name_H-M   'P 1'
#
loop_
_entity.id
_entity.type
_entity.pdbx_description
1 polymer ?
#
loop_
_entity_poly.entity_id
_entity_poly.type
_entity_poly.pdbx_seq_one_letter_code
_entity_poly.pdbx_strand_id
1 'polypeptide(L)'
;MGHRLDIKRIIQSNFVRDLPMVVLGCAIAAFATDMFMIPNGLAAGGVTGVATIIQELGARRGLTLPVGMQTIVINAVLLLAVARAGGLLYVIQTVTGFVLLGVFTDLFAPFVTPLGGEELMLSALWGALACGLGYGLVLRCGSNTGGSDTIGQIISRKTSLPVGATTMV
;
A
#
# COMPACT_ATOMS: atom_id res chain seq x y z
N MET A 1 17.06 -26.40 12.74
CA MET A 1 15.72 -27.00 13.01
C MET A 1 14.61 -25.93 13.09
N GLY A 2 14.93 -24.63 13.23
CA GLY A 2 13.95 -23.52 13.30
C GLY A 2 13.24 -23.17 11.98
N HIS A 3 13.90 -23.29 10.86
CA HIS A 3 13.38 -22.82 9.55
C HIS A 3 12.15 -23.59 9.03
N ARG A 4 12.00 -24.87 9.37
CA ARG A 4 10.84 -25.68 8.95
C ARG A 4 9.58 -25.41 9.77
N LEU A 5 9.73 -24.94 11.01
CA LEU A 5 8.60 -24.60 11.89
C LEU A 5 7.96 -23.27 11.48
N ASP A 6 8.75 -22.31 10.98
CA ASP A 6 8.23 -21.03 10.52
C ASP A 6 7.42 -21.17 9.23
N ILE A 7 7.83 -22.00 8.29
CA ILE A 7 7.09 -22.26 7.04
C ILE A 7 5.74 -22.93 7.32
N LYS A 8 5.69 -23.92 8.25
CA LYS A 8 4.42 -24.53 8.65
C LYS A 8 3.47 -23.54 9.34
N ARG A 9 3.98 -22.61 10.13
CA ARG A 9 3.19 -21.54 10.73
C ARG A 9 2.64 -20.58 9.68
N ILE A 10 3.38 -20.29 8.62
CA ILE A 10 2.93 -19.44 7.50
C ILE A 10 1.81 -20.15 6.71
N ILE A 11 1.96 -21.44 6.43
CA ILE A 11 0.96 -22.23 5.69
C ILE A 11 -0.31 -22.46 6.55
N GLN A 12 -0.17 -22.60 7.87
CA GLN A 12 -1.29 -22.72 8.81
C GLN A 12 -1.88 -21.36 9.22
N SER A 13 -1.25 -20.25 8.87
CA SER A 13 -1.82 -18.91 9.11
C SER A 13 -3.02 -18.69 8.20
N ASN A 14 -4.02 -17.97 8.68
CA ASN A 14 -5.16 -17.53 7.87
C ASN A 14 -4.73 -16.70 6.65
N PHE A 15 -3.45 -16.28 6.58
CA PHE A 15 -2.90 -15.45 5.52
C PHE A 15 -3.12 -16.02 4.11
N VAL A 16 -2.87 -17.34 3.91
CA VAL A 16 -3.09 -17.99 2.60
C VAL A 16 -4.57 -17.98 2.23
N ARG A 17 -5.45 -18.14 3.22
CA ARG A 17 -6.89 -18.07 3.03
C ARG A 17 -7.37 -16.65 2.73
N ASP A 18 -6.72 -15.65 3.32
CA ASP A 18 -7.09 -14.25 3.18
C ASP A 18 -6.41 -13.56 1.98
N LEU A 19 -5.46 -14.26 1.31
CA LEU A 19 -4.72 -13.73 0.16
C LEU A 19 -5.63 -13.20 -0.97
N PRO A 20 -6.72 -13.87 -1.36
CA PRO A 20 -7.62 -13.31 -2.38
C PRO A 20 -8.22 -11.96 -1.97
N MET A 21 -8.48 -11.78 -0.68
CA MET A 21 -9.02 -10.53 -0.14
C MET A 21 -7.95 -9.43 -0.14
N VAL A 22 -6.70 -9.76 0.13
CA VAL A 22 -5.56 -8.84 0.02
C VAL A 22 -5.37 -8.40 -1.44
N VAL A 23 -5.41 -9.35 -2.38
CA VAL A 23 -5.32 -9.06 -3.82
C VAL A 23 -6.44 -8.12 -4.26
N LEU A 24 -7.68 -8.41 -3.87
CA LEU A 24 -8.82 -7.56 -4.19
C LEU A 24 -8.69 -6.16 -3.58
N GLY A 25 -8.28 -6.07 -2.32
CA GLY A 25 -8.06 -4.79 -1.64
C GLY A 25 -6.97 -3.95 -2.29
N CYS A 26 -5.83 -4.57 -2.66
CA CYS A 26 -4.75 -3.90 -3.40
C CYS A 26 -5.21 -3.45 -4.80
N ALA A 27 -5.99 -4.27 -5.51
CA ALA A 27 -6.51 -3.90 -6.83
C ALA A 27 -7.48 -2.70 -6.75
N ILE A 28 -8.40 -2.69 -5.77
CA ILE A 28 -9.31 -1.56 -5.56
C ILE A 28 -8.53 -0.28 -5.21
N ALA A 29 -7.56 -0.36 -4.29
CA ALA A 29 -6.76 0.78 -3.88
C ALA A 29 -5.90 1.32 -5.04
N ALA A 30 -5.26 0.45 -5.81
CA ALA A 30 -4.47 0.82 -6.98
C ALA A 30 -5.33 1.50 -8.04
N PHE A 31 -6.47 0.89 -8.39
CA PHE A 31 -7.42 1.47 -9.35
C PHE A 31 -7.91 2.86 -8.92
N ALA A 32 -8.25 3.02 -7.64
CA ALA A 32 -8.68 4.32 -7.11
C ALA A 32 -7.56 5.36 -7.14
N THR A 33 -6.33 4.95 -6.87
CA THR A 33 -5.15 5.82 -6.93
C THR A 33 -4.91 6.33 -8.37
N ASP A 34 -4.96 5.43 -9.35
CA ASP A 34 -4.72 5.76 -10.74
C ASP A 34 -5.86 6.58 -11.37
N MET A 35 -7.10 6.31 -10.94
CA MET A 35 -8.28 6.97 -11.50
C MET A 35 -8.53 8.36 -10.93
N PHE A 36 -8.32 8.52 -9.60
CA PHE A 36 -8.73 9.73 -8.90
C PHE A 36 -7.57 10.53 -8.30
N MET A 37 -6.49 9.89 -7.86
CA MET A 37 -5.44 10.58 -7.11
C MET A 37 -4.33 11.10 -8.01
N ILE A 38 -3.64 10.21 -8.73
CA ILE A 38 -2.49 10.56 -9.56
C ILE A 38 -2.81 11.63 -10.61
N PRO A 39 -3.89 11.50 -11.41
CA PRO A 39 -4.17 12.46 -12.47
C PRO A 39 -4.53 13.86 -11.98
N ASN A 40 -5.03 13.93 -10.74
CA ASN A 40 -5.41 15.20 -10.12
C ASN A 40 -4.30 15.80 -9.22
N GLY A 41 -3.09 15.21 -9.24
CA GLY A 41 -1.98 15.66 -8.39
C GLY A 41 -2.26 15.45 -6.90
N LEU A 42 -3.23 14.59 -6.54
CA LEU A 42 -3.57 14.28 -5.16
C LEU A 42 -2.63 13.21 -4.61
N ALA A 43 -2.02 13.49 -3.48
CA ALA A 43 -1.21 12.52 -2.77
C ALA A 43 -2.11 11.57 -1.96
N ALA A 44 -2.08 10.28 -2.27
CA ALA A 44 -2.85 9.25 -1.54
C ALA A 44 -2.38 9.05 -0.09
N GLY A 45 -1.38 9.81 0.36
CA GLY A 45 -0.75 9.69 1.68
C GLY A 45 0.37 8.66 1.72
N GLY A 46 1.12 8.64 2.84
CA GLY A 46 2.20 7.69 3.06
C GLY A 46 3.27 7.67 1.96
N VAL A 47 3.80 6.49 1.69
CA VAL A 47 4.84 6.30 0.65
C VAL A 47 4.30 6.51 -0.75
N THR A 48 3.07 6.11 -1.04
CA THR A 48 2.44 6.33 -2.34
C THR A 48 2.32 7.83 -2.64
N GLY A 49 1.99 8.65 -1.64
CA GLY A 49 1.96 10.11 -1.80
C GLY A 49 3.34 10.69 -2.12
N VAL A 50 4.39 10.21 -1.47
CA VAL A 50 5.77 10.61 -1.80
C VAL A 50 6.12 10.21 -3.24
N ALA A 51 5.79 9.00 -3.66
CA ALA A 51 6.03 8.52 -5.02
C ALA A 51 5.28 9.37 -6.07
N THR A 52 4.04 9.77 -5.79
CA THR A 52 3.26 10.67 -6.66
C THR A 52 3.93 12.05 -6.80
N ILE A 53 4.44 12.61 -5.70
CA ILE A 53 5.18 13.88 -5.75
C ILE A 53 6.47 13.76 -6.58
N ILE A 54 7.22 12.66 -6.39
CA ILE A 54 8.45 12.40 -7.17
C ILE A 54 8.11 12.25 -8.65
N GLN A 55 7.02 11.55 -8.99
CA GLN A 55 6.55 11.42 -10.37
C GLN A 55 6.23 12.78 -10.97
N GLU A 56 5.47 13.62 -10.29
CA GLU A 56 5.09 14.96 -10.76
C GLU A 56 6.32 15.85 -11.00
N LEU A 57 7.28 15.84 -10.07
CA LEU A 57 8.54 16.57 -10.22
C LEU A 57 9.41 16.01 -11.36
N GLY A 58 9.41 14.68 -11.53
CA GLY A 58 10.10 14.01 -12.63
C GLY A 58 9.49 14.35 -13.99
N ALA A 59 8.16 14.32 -14.07
CA ALA A 59 7.42 14.64 -15.30
C ALA A 59 7.72 16.07 -15.79
N ARG A 60 7.87 17.03 -14.90
CA ARG A 60 8.30 18.40 -15.23
C ARG A 60 9.70 18.48 -15.84
N ARG A 61 10.53 17.45 -15.66
CA ARG A 61 11.87 17.31 -16.21
C ARG A 61 11.95 16.32 -17.39
N GLY A 62 10.81 15.84 -17.87
CA GLY A 62 10.73 14.86 -18.96
C GLY A 62 11.06 13.42 -18.55
N LEU A 63 11.10 13.12 -17.24
CA LEU A 63 11.33 11.78 -16.70
C LEU A 63 9.98 11.15 -16.32
N THR A 64 9.64 10.03 -16.94
CA THR A 64 8.46 9.23 -16.56
C THR A 64 8.89 8.11 -15.62
N LEU A 65 8.58 8.26 -14.34
CA LEU A 65 8.89 7.27 -13.31
C LEU A 65 7.57 6.62 -12.85
N PRO A 66 7.36 5.31 -13.05
CA PRO A 66 6.15 4.63 -12.61
C PRO A 66 5.97 4.73 -11.08
N VAL A 67 4.77 5.11 -10.63
CA VAL A 67 4.48 5.31 -9.19
C VAL A 67 4.55 4.01 -8.41
N GLY A 68 4.05 2.93 -9.00
CA GLY A 68 4.07 1.61 -8.37
C GLY A 68 5.48 1.12 -8.10
N MET A 69 6.39 1.23 -9.09
CA MET A 69 7.80 0.86 -8.94
C MET A 69 8.48 1.69 -7.84
N GLN A 70 8.26 3.00 -7.80
CA GLN A 70 8.79 3.88 -6.75
C GLN A 70 8.29 3.46 -5.37
N THR A 71 6.98 3.19 -5.26
CA THR A 71 6.35 2.72 -4.02
C THR A 71 6.96 1.41 -3.53
N ILE A 72 7.20 0.45 -4.44
CA ILE A 72 7.86 -0.83 -4.10
C ILE A 72 9.27 -0.58 -3.56
N VAL A 73 10.07 0.23 -4.24
CA VAL A 73 11.47 0.49 -3.82
C VAL A 73 11.54 1.18 -2.46
N ILE A 74 10.74 2.23 -2.26
CA ILE A 74 10.73 2.96 -0.98
C ILE A 74 10.26 2.05 0.16
N ASN A 75 9.21 1.27 -0.07
CA ASN A 75 8.71 0.33 0.94
C ASN A 75 9.68 -0.80 1.24
N ALA A 76 10.43 -1.29 0.26
CA ALA A 76 11.48 -2.28 0.49
C ALA A 76 12.59 -1.74 1.41
N VAL A 77 13.02 -0.49 1.20
CA VAL A 77 13.99 0.18 2.07
C VAL A 77 13.45 0.35 3.49
N LEU A 78 12.20 0.83 3.63
CA LEU A 78 11.55 0.97 4.93
C LEU A 78 11.40 -0.37 5.64
N LEU A 79 11.02 -1.42 4.92
CA LEU A 79 10.87 -2.75 5.48
C LEU A 79 12.20 -3.30 6.01
N LEU A 80 13.32 -3.08 5.30
CA LEU A 80 14.65 -3.49 5.77
C LEU A 80 14.99 -2.87 7.14
N ALA A 81 14.61 -1.60 7.35
CA ALA A 81 14.81 -0.93 8.63
C ALA A 81 13.97 -1.53 9.77
N VAL A 82 12.80 -2.08 9.45
CA VAL A 82 11.80 -2.50 10.44
C VAL A 82 11.63 -4.02 10.53
N ALA A 83 12.19 -4.78 9.59
CA ALA A 83 12.03 -6.24 9.48
C ALA A 83 12.41 -7.01 10.76
N ARG A 84 13.42 -6.51 11.49
CA ARG A 84 13.89 -7.14 12.75
C ARG A 84 12.86 -7.09 13.87
N ALA A 85 11.91 -6.17 13.83
CA ALA A 85 10.90 -5.98 14.89
C ALA A 85 9.62 -6.79 14.64
N GLY A 86 9.29 -7.14 13.39
CA GLY A 86 8.00 -7.70 13.01
C GLY A 86 7.93 -9.23 12.90
N GLY A 87 9.06 -9.92 12.77
CA GLY A 87 9.11 -11.36 12.51
C GLY A 87 8.83 -11.72 11.03
N LEU A 88 9.15 -12.96 10.65
CA LEU A 88 9.12 -13.43 9.26
C LEU A 88 7.72 -13.36 8.62
N LEU A 89 6.67 -13.75 9.34
CA LEU A 89 5.30 -13.70 8.83
C LEU A 89 4.87 -12.26 8.49
N TYR A 90 5.20 -11.32 9.36
CA TYR A 90 4.92 -9.91 9.15
C TYR A 90 5.63 -9.36 7.90
N VAL A 91 6.90 -9.72 7.72
CA VAL A 91 7.68 -9.33 6.53
C VAL A 91 7.01 -9.86 5.26
N ILE A 92 6.60 -11.13 5.24
CA ILE A 92 5.95 -11.73 4.06
C ILE A 92 4.62 -11.04 3.77
N GLN A 93 3.79 -10.78 4.79
CA GLN A 93 2.51 -10.09 4.63
C GLN A 93 2.69 -8.66 4.09
N THR A 94 3.68 -7.94 4.61
CA THR A 94 4.00 -6.58 4.18
C THR A 94 4.54 -6.56 2.75
N VAL A 95 5.49 -7.45 2.42
CA VAL A 95 6.03 -7.57 1.05
C VAL A 95 4.92 -7.88 0.06
N THR A 96 4.06 -8.85 0.37
CA THR A 96 2.93 -9.20 -0.50
C THR A 96 2.03 -7.99 -0.74
N GLY A 97 1.68 -7.24 0.31
CA GLY A 97 0.79 -6.09 0.19
C GLY A 97 1.36 -4.97 -0.67
N PHE A 98 2.58 -4.48 -0.38
CA PHE A 98 3.13 -3.37 -1.15
C PHE A 98 3.57 -3.75 -2.57
N VAL A 99 3.99 -5.00 -2.79
CA VAL A 99 4.31 -5.49 -4.15
C VAL A 99 3.05 -5.59 -4.99
N LEU A 100 1.97 -6.17 -4.45
CA LEU A 100 0.68 -6.24 -5.15
C LEU A 100 0.14 -4.85 -5.45
N LEU A 101 0.15 -3.95 -4.46
CA LEU A 101 -0.29 -2.57 -4.67
C LEU A 101 0.49 -1.89 -5.79
N GLY A 102 1.83 -1.92 -5.73
CA GLY A 102 2.68 -1.28 -6.72
C GLY A 102 2.53 -1.89 -8.12
N VAL A 103 2.45 -3.21 -8.22
CA VAL A 103 2.23 -3.91 -9.51
C VAL A 103 0.87 -3.54 -10.10
N PHE A 104 -0.20 -3.51 -9.29
CA PHE A 104 -1.50 -3.12 -9.80
C PHE A 104 -1.56 -1.64 -10.19
N THR A 105 -0.90 -0.74 -9.46
CA THR A 105 -0.79 0.67 -9.82
C THR A 105 -0.13 0.82 -11.20
N ASP A 106 1.02 0.20 -11.43
CA ASP A 106 1.69 0.31 -12.73
C ASP A 106 0.93 -0.45 -13.85
N LEU A 107 0.19 -1.51 -13.50
CA LEU A 107 -0.62 -2.28 -14.45
C LEU A 107 -1.86 -1.51 -14.89
N PHE A 108 -2.53 -0.82 -13.98
CA PHE A 108 -3.76 -0.10 -14.29
C PHE A 108 -3.51 1.27 -14.94
N ALA A 109 -2.37 1.90 -14.66
CA ALA A 109 -2.02 3.22 -15.20
C ALA A 109 -2.31 3.41 -16.71
N PRO A 110 -2.00 2.47 -17.63
CA PRO A 110 -2.30 2.62 -19.05
C PRO A 110 -3.77 2.37 -19.43
N PHE A 111 -4.56 1.73 -18.57
CA PHE A 111 -5.93 1.33 -18.87
C PHE A 111 -6.99 2.24 -18.25
N VAL A 112 -6.60 2.98 -17.23
CA VAL A 112 -7.53 3.85 -16.50
C VAL A 112 -7.58 5.21 -17.18
N THR A 113 -8.78 5.62 -17.62
CA THR A 113 -9.02 7.00 -18.06
C THR A 113 -9.16 7.89 -16.83
N PRO A 114 -8.34 8.94 -16.70
CA PRO A 114 -8.41 9.85 -15.57
C PRO A 114 -9.82 10.45 -15.44
N LEU A 115 -10.43 10.30 -14.28
CA LEU A 115 -11.66 10.97 -13.92
C LEU A 115 -11.31 12.19 -13.06
N GLY A 116 -11.57 13.36 -13.55
CA GLY A 116 -11.35 14.61 -12.84
C GLY A 116 -10.56 15.61 -13.70
N GLY A 117 -11.02 16.73 -13.91
CA GLY A 117 -10.41 17.88 -14.58
C GLY A 117 -11.04 19.15 -14.06
N GLU A 118 -12.33 19.12 -13.73
CA GLU A 118 -13.06 20.30 -13.30
C GLU A 118 -13.48 20.25 -11.82
N GLU A 119 -13.57 19.06 -11.19
CA GLU A 119 -14.04 18.93 -9.79
C GLU A 119 -13.07 18.13 -8.91
N LEU A 120 -11.97 18.78 -8.51
CA LEU A 120 -10.94 18.20 -7.64
C LEU A 120 -11.51 17.63 -6.33
N MET A 121 -12.52 18.30 -5.76
CA MET A 121 -13.15 17.86 -4.51
C MET A 121 -13.90 16.55 -4.67
N LEU A 122 -14.59 16.36 -5.79
CA LEU A 122 -15.32 15.13 -6.08
C LEU A 122 -14.36 13.96 -6.31
N SER A 123 -13.27 14.21 -7.04
CA SER A 123 -12.20 13.22 -7.25
C SER A 123 -11.53 12.83 -5.94
N ALA A 124 -11.26 13.79 -5.05
CA ALA A 124 -10.71 13.53 -3.73
C ALA A 124 -11.67 12.67 -2.87
N LEU A 125 -12.97 12.96 -2.89
CA LEU A 125 -13.97 12.24 -2.12
C LEU A 125 -14.10 10.78 -2.60
N TRP A 126 -14.30 10.55 -3.89
CA TRP A 126 -14.42 9.20 -4.45
C TRP A 126 -13.12 8.41 -4.33
N GLY A 127 -11.99 9.06 -4.57
CA GLY A 127 -10.68 8.47 -4.37
C GLY A 127 -10.45 8.04 -2.93
N ALA A 128 -10.78 8.89 -1.96
CA ALA A 128 -10.65 8.57 -0.53
C ALA A 128 -11.55 7.41 -0.11
N LEU A 129 -12.81 7.37 -0.58
CA LEU A 129 -13.74 6.27 -0.29
C LEU A 129 -13.23 4.94 -0.88
N ALA A 130 -12.84 4.92 -2.14
CA ALA A 130 -12.38 3.71 -2.81
C ALA A 130 -11.03 3.23 -2.26
N CYS A 131 -10.06 4.13 -2.04
CA CYS A 131 -8.80 3.81 -1.37
C CYS A 131 -9.04 3.29 0.05
N GLY A 132 -9.90 3.95 0.81
CA GLY A 132 -10.25 3.54 2.18
C GLY A 132 -10.84 2.13 2.24
N LEU A 133 -11.71 1.77 1.30
CA LEU A 133 -12.24 0.41 1.16
C LEU A 133 -11.12 -0.58 0.83
N GLY A 134 -10.28 -0.28 -0.16
CA GLY A 134 -9.16 -1.14 -0.56
C GLY A 134 -8.16 -1.38 0.57
N TYR A 135 -7.66 -0.32 1.19
CA TYR A 135 -6.74 -0.42 2.33
C TYR A 135 -7.39 -1.09 3.54
N GLY A 136 -8.67 -0.81 3.82
CA GLY A 136 -9.42 -1.43 4.90
C GLY A 136 -9.49 -2.96 4.75
N LEU A 137 -9.70 -3.47 3.54
CA LEU A 137 -9.67 -4.91 3.25
C LEU A 137 -8.30 -5.52 3.52
N VAL A 138 -7.22 -4.87 3.06
CA VAL A 138 -5.85 -5.33 3.29
C VAL A 138 -5.50 -5.38 4.78
N LEU A 139 -5.81 -4.31 5.52
CA LEU A 139 -5.56 -4.21 6.96
C LEU A 139 -6.36 -5.24 7.76
N ARG A 140 -7.61 -5.51 7.37
CA ARG A 140 -8.45 -6.55 7.99
C ARG A 140 -7.84 -7.93 7.91
N CYS A 141 -7.10 -8.23 6.85
CA CYS A 141 -6.38 -9.48 6.67
C CYS A 141 -5.03 -9.54 7.42
N GLY A 142 -4.72 -8.53 8.23
CA GLY A 142 -3.45 -8.43 8.95
C GLY A 142 -2.24 -8.14 8.06
N SER A 143 -2.47 -7.87 6.77
CA SER A 143 -1.49 -7.36 5.82
C SER A 143 -1.43 -5.84 5.87
N ASN A 144 -0.41 -5.23 5.29
CA ASN A 144 -0.35 -3.79 5.08
C ASN A 144 0.26 -3.48 3.70
N THR A 145 0.05 -2.27 3.26
CA THR A 145 0.52 -1.78 1.96
C THR A 145 1.87 -1.08 2.04
N GLY A 146 2.55 -1.18 3.18
CA GLY A 146 3.84 -0.52 3.41
C GLY A 146 3.68 0.89 3.99
N GLY A 147 4.76 1.66 3.93
CA GLY A 147 4.75 3.06 4.34
C GLY A 147 4.56 3.29 5.83
N SER A 148 3.85 4.37 6.15
CA SER A 148 3.46 4.74 7.52
C SER A 148 2.66 3.66 8.24
N ASP A 149 1.85 2.90 7.49
CA ASP A 149 1.05 1.79 8.03
C ASP A 149 1.93 0.71 8.66
N THR A 150 3.12 0.46 8.08
CA THR A 150 4.10 -0.48 8.64
C THR A 150 4.56 -0.02 10.03
N ILE A 151 4.85 1.26 10.19
CA ILE A 151 5.27 1.85 11.47
C ILE A 151 4.11 1.81 12.46
N GLY A 152 2.93 2.27 12.05
CA GLY A 152 1.72 2.25 12.87
C GLY A 152 1.35 0.86 13.37
N GLN A 153 1.43 -0.14 12.51
CA GLN A 153 1.14 -1.53 12.87
C GLN A 153 2.15 -2.12 13.86
N ILE A 154 3.44 -1.75 13.76
CA ILE A 154 4.47 -2.18 14.73
C ILE A 154 4.25 -1.52 16.08
N ILE A 155 3.93 -0.23 16.10
CA ILE A 155 3.59 0.48 17.34
C ILE A 155 2.37 -0.15 17.98
N SER A 156 1.31 -0.40 17.22
CA SER A 156 0.10 -1.08 17.68
C SER A 156 0.39 -2.45 18.31
N ARG A 157 1.26 -3.25 17.70
CA ARG A 157 1.66 -4.56 18.26
C ARG A 157 2.44 -4.45 19.57
N LYS A 158 3.16 -3.34 19.81
CA LYS A 158 3.95 -3.11 21.04
C LYS A 158 3.17 -2.40 22.12
N THR A 159 2.12 -1.66 21.77
CA THR A 159 1.41 -0.73 22.68
C THR A 159 -0.05 -1.06 22.74
N SER A 160 -0.61 -2.14 22.55
CA SER A 160 -2.06 -2.46 22.66
C SER A 160 -3.04 -1.37 22.15
N LEU A 161 -2.54 -0.36 21.43
CA LEU A 161 -3.35 0.68 20.78
C LEU A 161 -3.93 0.14 19.46
N PRO A 162 -5.15 0.53 19.08
CA PRO A 162 -5.72 0.13 17.79
C PRO A 162 -4.90 0.71 16.64
N VAL A 163 -4.72 -0.08 15.57
CA VAL A 163 -3.92 0.29 14.38
C VAL A 163 -4.35 1.65 13.82
N GLY A 164 -5.66 1.92 13.77
CA GLY A 164 -6.18 3.19 13.27
C GLY A 164 -5.72 4.42 14.07
N ALA A 165 -5.54 4.29 15.40
CA ALA A 165 -5.03 5.38 16.22
C ALA A 165 -3.52 5.61 16.01
N THR A 166 -2.76 4.55 15.71
CA THR A 166 -1.31 4.64 15.52
C THR A 166 -0.91 5.06 14.10
N THR A 167 -1.81 4.97 13.14
CA THR A 167 -1.58 5.45 11.75
C THR A 167 -2.01 6.90 11.54
N MET A 168 -2.76 7.49 12.48
CA MET A 168 -3.19 8.90 12.42
C MET A 168 -2.17 9.87 13.07
N VAL A 169 -1.16 9.37 13.76
CA VAL A 169 -0.10 10.15 14.40
C VAL A 169 1.16 10.16 13.55
#